data_d6338793f43252136830e69f84d0f3c4
#
_entry.id   d6338793f43252136830e69f84d0f3c4
#
_cell.length_a   1.000
_cell.length_b   1.000
_cell.length_c   1.000
_cell.angle_alpha   90.00
_cell.angle_beta   90.00
_cell.angle_gamma   90.00
#
_symmetry.space_group_name_H-M   'P 1'
#
loop_
_entity.id
_entity.type
_entity.pdbx_description
1 polymer ?
#
loop_
_entity_poly.entity_id
_entity_poly.type
_entity_poly.pdbx_seq_one_letter_code
_entity_poly.pdbx_strand_id
1 'polypeptide(L)'
;MSITNVLYSRSEFLENVNDFLESHALSDWCIISIDIERFKLFNNWYGQEAGDILLTNISQYLLRIQQMKGYLAGYFGGDHFFMCIPDDDQLINLIYKTIRSYIGIHSQNEGFLPIIGIYSIPDDHPDVATMCNNAQLAGSDIKGNFNKRISYFTDEIINQLEKEQQLIHDVTVGLENKEFTFYLQPKCNSETGAIVSMEALSRWISPVRGFVAPGEFIPFLENNGMITSLDTYIWDAVCQTLSYWKHDH
;
A
#
# COMPACT_ATOMS: atom_id res chain seq x y z
N MET A 1 30.09 5.47 -10.59
CA MET A 1 29.94 6.50 -9.54
C MET A 1 28.88 6.02 -8.58
N SER A 2 29.15 6.01 -7.31
CA SER A 2 28.13 5.57 -6.33
C SER A 2 26.95 6.54 -6.31
N ILE A 3 25.71 6.05 -6.37
CA ILE A 3 24.45 6.81 -6.29
C ILE A 3 24.43 7.68 -5.00
N THR A 4 25.17 7.25 -3.99
CA THR A 4 25.24 7.84 -2.65
C THR A 4 25.94 9.19 -2.53
N ASN A 5 26.61 9.71 -3.57
CA ASN A 5 27.39 10.94 -3.48
C ASN A 5 26.68 12.19 -4.05
N VAL A 6 25.37 12.14 -4.25
CA VAL A 6 24.65 13.17 -5.01
C VAL A 6 23.50 13.80 -4.22
N LEU A 7 22.73 13.02 -3.48
CA LEU A 7 21.60 13.48 -2.64
C LEU A 7 21.92 13.24 -1.16
N TYR A 8 21.19 13.91 -0.27
CA TYR A 8 21.30 13.66 1.17
C TYR A 8 20.99 12.19 1.50
N SER A 9 21.79 11.62 2.38
CA SER A 9 21.41 10.38 3.07
C SER A 9 20.18 10.61 3.94
N ARG A 10 19.57 9.52 4.44
CA ARG A 10 18.40 9.62 5.31
C ARG A 10 18.65 10.55 6.51
N SER A 11 19.77 10.39 7.22
CA SER A 11 20.10 11.20 8.39
C SER A 11 20.32 12.67 8.03
N GLU A 12 21.08 12.94 6.97
CA GLU A 12 21.32 14.30 6.49
C GLU A 12 20.03 14.98 6.01
N PHE A 13 19.15 14.24 5.32
CA PHE A 13 17.85 14.76 4.88
C PHE A 13 16.98 15.18 6.06
N LEU A 14 16.85 14.31 7.07
CA LEU A 14 16.04 14.60 8.26
C LEU A 14 16.58 15.84 9.02
N GLU A 15 17.91 15.94 9.19
CA GLU A 15 18.56 17.08 9.84
C GLU A 15 18.36 18.36 9.03
N ASN A 16 18.68 18.35 7.74
CA ASN A 16 18.56 19.55 6.89
C ASN A 16 17.10 20.01 6.73
N VAL A 17 16.13 19.10 6.67
CA VAL A 17 14.71 19.48 6.65
C VAL A 17 14.31 20.10 7.98
N ASN A 18 14.70 19.53 9.11
CA ASN A 18 14.42 20.12 10.42
C ASN A 18 14.93 21.56 10.53
N ASP A 19 16.21 21.79 10.18
CA ASP A 19 16.83 23.13 10.20
C ASP A 19 16.10 24.09 9.25
N PHE A 20 15.66 23.58 8.10
CA PHE A 20 14.89 24.36 7.12
C PHE A 20 13.54 24.80 7.71
N LEU A 21 12.82 23.90 8.34
CA LEU A 21 11.49 24.15 8.92
C LEU A 21 11.54 25.14 10.08
N GLU A 22 12.62 25.14 10.88
CA GLU A 22 12.82 26.11 11.96
C GLU A 22 13.00 27.55 11.45
N SER A 23 13.42 27.73 10.20
CA SER A 23 13.77 29.02 9.60
C SER A 23 12.78 29.58 8.60
N HIS A 24 11.73 28.83 8.23
CA HIS A 24 10.79 29.19 7.16
C HIS A 24 9.34 29.10 7.62
N ALA A 25 8.45 29.89 6.98
CA ALA A 25 7.00 29.70 7.13
C ALA A 25 6.54 28.42 6.41
N LEU A 26 5.75 27.57 7.08
CA LEU A 26 5.58 26.18 6.71
C LEU A 26 4.32 25.90 5.88
N SER A 27 3.33 26.79 5.89
CA SER A 27 1.97 26.55 5.38
C SER A 27 1.85 26.19 3.90
N ASP A 28 2.95 26.28 3.14
CA ASP A 28 2.95 26.04 1.70
C ASP A 28 4.01 25.00 1.28
N TRP A 29 4.44 24.14 2.19
CA TRP A 29 5.44 23.12 1.94
C TRP A 29 4.91 21.70 2.17
N CYS A 30 5.51 20.74 1.46
CA CYS A 30 5.20 19.33 1.64
C CYS A 30 6.47 18.46 1.62
N ILE A 31 6.35 17.29 2.25
CA ILE A 31 7.28 16.18 2.04
C ILE A 31 6.66 15.28 0.97
N ILE A 32 7.41 14.98 -0.08
CA ILE A 32 7.03 13.97 -1.04
C ILE A 32 7.92 12.73 -0.90
N SER A 33 7.31 11.56 -0.97
CA SER A 33 7.95 10.26 -1.12
C SER A 33 7.79 9.82 -2.57
N ILE A 34 8.88 9.38 -3.19
CA ILE A 34 8.92 8.89 -4.57
C ILE A 34 9.41 7.45 -4.54
N ASP A 35 8.64 6.56 -5.16
CA ASP A 35 8.89 5.11 -5.27
C ASP A 35 8.67 4.68 -6.72
N ILE A 36 9.31 3.61 -7.17
CA ILE A 36 9.08 3.01 -8.50
C ILE A 36 8.35 1.68 -8.32
N GLU A 37 7.11 1.63 -8.77
CA GLU A 37 6.33 0.42 -8.65
C GLU A 37 7.01 -0.77 -9.35
N ARG A 38 7.14 -1.88 -8.61
CA ARG A 38 7.75 -3.12 -9.08
C ARG A 38 9.23 -2.99 -9.48
N PHE A 39 10.00 -2.11 -8.87
CA PHE A 39 11.41 -1.89 -9.21
C PHE A 39 12.27 -3.16 -9.18
N LYS A 40 12.00 -4.10 -8.25
CA LYS A 40 12.66 -5.42 -8.26
C LYS A 40 12.40 -6.20 -9.55
N LEU A 41 11.18 -6.14 -10.08
CA LEU A 41 10.81 -6.78 -11.35
C LEU A 41 11.47 -6.07 -12.52
N PHE A 42 11.58 -4.74 -12.48
CA PHE A 42 12.34 -3.96 -13.45
C PHE A 42 13.80 -4.45 -13.53
N ASN A 43 14.48 -4.60 -12.39
CA ASN A 43 15.84 -5.13 -12.32
C ASN A 43 15.95 -6.56 -12.86
N ASN A 44 14.95 -7.41 -12.61
CA ASN A 44 14.91 -8.76 -13.13
C ASN A 44 14.77 -8.81 -14.66
N TRP A 45 14.01 -7.88 -15.24
CA TRP A 45 13.75 -7.86 -16.70
C TRP A 45 14.84 -7.14 -17.49
N TYR A 46 15.34 -6.02 -16.98
CA TYR A 46 16.28 -5.15 -17.72
C TYR A 46 17.71 -5.22 -17.18
N GLY A 47 17.94 -5.93 -16.09
CA GLY A 47 19.22 -6.07 -15.43
C GLY A 47 19.48 -5.00 -14.35
N GLN A 48 20.35 -5.34 -13.41
CA GLN A 48 20.75 -4.47 -12.30
C GLN A 48 21.37 -3.16 -12.79
N GLU A 49 22.18 -3.23 -13.86
CA GLU A 49 22.84 -2.06 -14.45
C GLU A 49 21.83 -1.04 -14.98
N ALA A 50 20.74 -1.49 -15.61
CA ALA A 50 19.66 -0.61 -16.08
C ALA A 50 18.94 0.08 -14.92
N GLY A 51 18.70 -0.64 -13.81
CA GLY A 51 18.16 -0.07 -12.60
C GLY A 51 19.07 0.96 -11.96
N ASP A 52 20.37 0.70 -11.88
CA ASP A 52 21.36 1.64 -11.34
C ASP A 52 21.46 2.92 -12.19
N ILE A 53 21.38 2.78 -13.53
CA ILE A 53 21.32 3.93 -14.44
C ILE A 53 20.03 4.74 -14.20
N LEU A 54 18.89 4.09 -14.06
CA LEU A 54 17.62 4.75 -13.79
C LEU A 54 17.67 5.55 -12.47
N LEU A 55 18.11 4.92 -11.38
CA LEU A 55 18.25 5.57 -10.08
C LEU A 55 19.25 6.74 -10.13
N THR A 56 20.34 6.59 -10.88
CA THR A 56 21.32 7.66 -11.11
C THR A 56 20.70 8.85 -11.84
N ASN A 57 19.92 8.61 -12.89
CA ASN A 57 19.25 9.67 -13.66
C ASN A 57 18.24 10.43 -12.78
N ILE A 58 17.45 9.70 -11.98
CA ILE A 58 16.52 10.30 -11.02
C ILE A 58 17.29 11.15 -10.00
N SER A 59 18.34 10.59 -9.40
CA SER A 59 19.17 11.30 -8.41
C SER A 59 19.76 12.60 -8.97
N GLN A 60 20.29 12.58 -10.19
CA GLN A 60 20.84 13.77 -10.85
C GLN A 60 19.75 14.80 -11.17
N TYR A 61 18.56 14.38 -11.51
CA TYR A 61 17.45 15.28 -11.75
C TYR A 61 17.02 15.97 -10.45
N LEU A 62 16.83 15.22 -9.38
CA LEU A 62 16.44 15.76 -8.08
C LEU A 62 17.52 16.70 -7.51
N LEU A 63 18.80 16.34 -7.68
CA LEU A 63 19.92 17.23 -7.30
C LEU A 63 19.88 18.56 -8.05
N ARG A 64 19.60 18.54 -9.35
CA ARG A 64 19.48 19.79 -10.12
C ARG A 64 18.37 20.69 -9.60
N ILE A 65 17.20 20.10 -9.25
CA ILE A 65 16.10 20.85 -8.64
C ILE A 65 16.54 21.45 -7.29
N GLN A 66 17.20 20.64 -6.45
CA GLN A 66 17.74 21.09 -5.17
C GLN A 66 18.66 22.30 -5.34
N GLN A 67 19.65 22.22 -6.24
CA GLN A 67 20.62 23.27 -6.47
C GLN A 67 20.02 24.56 -7.07
N MET A 68 19.05 24.42 -7.96
CA MET A 68 18.44 25.57 -8.66
C MET A 68 17.38 26.30 -7.84
N LYS A 69 16.70 25.60 -6.95
CA LYS A 69 15.51 26.09 -6.24
C LYS A 69 15.69 26.16 -4.72
N GLY A 70 16.79 25.60 -4.19
CA GLY A 70 16.99 25.51 -2.74
C GLY A 70 16.09 24.50 -2.04
N TYR A 71 15.48 23.57 -2.79
CA TYR A 71 14.69 22.49 -2.22
C TYR A 71 15.59 21.40 -1.64
N LEU A 72 15.06 20.55 -0.77
CA LEU A 72 15.85 19.48 -0.17
C LEU A 72 15.46 18.15 -0.80
N ALA A 73 16.46 17.31 -1.12
CA ALA A 73 16.23 16.00 -1.71
C ALA A 73 17.15 14.96 -1.09
N GLY A 74 16.59 13.80 -0.74
CA GLY A 74 17.27 12.68 -0.09
C GLY A 74 17.06 11.36 -0.82
N TYR A 75 18.05 10.48 -0.71
CA TYR A 75 17.99 9.11 -1.18
C TYR A 75 18.11 8.14 0.01
N PHE A 76 17.07 7.33 0.22
CA PHE A 76 16.96 6.45 1.40
C PHE A 76 17.30 4.98 1.10
N GLY A 77 17.79 4.72 -0.12
CA GLY A 77 18.15 3.38 -0.58
C GLY A 77 17.06 2.70 -1.42
N GLY A 78 17.43 1.66 -2.15
CA GLY A 78 16.52 1.00 -3.10
C GLY A 78 16.03 1.97 -4.18
N ASP A 79 14.74 2.12 -4.29
CA ASP A 79 14.06 3.07 -5.19
C ASP A 79 13.36 4.22 -4.42
N HIS A 80 13.73 4.42 -3.14
CA HIS A 80 13.09 5.41 -2.26
C HIS A 80 13.81 6.76 -2.27
N PHE A 81 13.12 7.77 -2.76
CA PHE A 81 13.57 9.17 -2.73
C PHE A 81 12.58 10.03 -1.95
N PHE A 82 13.09 11.08 -1.32
CA PHE A 82 12.27 12.06 -0.62
C PHE A 82 12.66 13.46 -1.03
N MET A 83 11.68 14.38 -1.03
CA MET A 83 11.94 15.80 -1.20
C MET A 83 11.09 16.61 -0.22
N CYS A 84 11.66 17.75 0.22
CA CYS A 84 10.92 18.84 0.85
C CYS A 84 10.83 19.97 -0.18
N ILE A 85 9.61 20.28 -0.61
CA ILE A 85 9.32 21.22 -1.72
C ILE A 85 8.06 22.02 -1.41
N PRO A 86 7.80 23.15 -2.10
CA PRO A 86 6.49 23.79 -2.06
C PRO A 86 5.36 22.82 -2.44
N ASP A 87 4.24 22.92 -1.75
CA ASP A 87 3.03 22.13 -2.02
C ASP A 87 2.32 22.69 -3.27
N ASP A 88 2.89 22.39 -4.43
CA ASP A 88 2.46 22.86 -5.75
C ASP A 88 2.22 21.67 -6.68
N ASP A 89 0.96 21.46 -7.01
CA ASP A 89 0.52 20.40 -7.91
C ASP A 89 1.22 20.41 -9.28
N GLN A 90 1.55 21.60 -9.81
CA GLN A 90 2.23 21.71 -11.11
C GLN A 90 3.67 21.21 -11.00
N LEU A 91 4.38 21.58 -9.93
CA LEU A 91 5.73 21.11 -9.65
C LEU A 91 5.76 19.60 -9.42
N ILE A 92 4.84 19.08 -8.59
CA ILE A 92 4.74 17.65 -8.28
C ILE A 92 4.44 16.84 -9.56
N ASN A 93 3.49 17.31 -10.37
CA ASN A 93 3.18 16.67 -11.65
C ASN A 93 4.36 16.74 -12.64
N LEU A 94 5.16 17.81 -12.63
CA LEU A 94 6.37 17.91 -13.46
C LEU A 94 7.41 16.88 -13.02
N ILE A 95 7.63 16.73 -11.72
CA ILE A 95 8.54 15.71 -11.15
C ILE A 95 8.07 14.31 -11.57
N TYR A 96 6.79 13.99 -11.38
CA TYR A 96 6.19 12.73 -11.80
C TYR A 96 6.44 12.43 -13.29
N LYS A 97 6.09 13.37 -14.17
CA LYS A 97 6.24 13.21 -15.63
C LYS A 97 7.70 13.01 -16.03
N THR A 98 8.62 13.73 -15.40
CA THR A 98 10.05 13.62 -15.71
C THR A 98 10.59 12.25 -15.30
N ILE A 99 10.28 11.78 -14.08
CA ILE A 99 10.70 10.45 -13.62
C ILE A 99 10.08 9.35 -14.49
N ARG A 100 8.80 9.48 -14.82
CA ARG A 100 8.12 8.56 -15.75
C ARG A 100 8.83 8.49 -17.11
N SER A 101 9.32 9.62 -17.61
CA SER A 101 10.06 9.63 -18.89
C SER A 101 11.38 8.85 -18.82
N TYR A 102 12.10 8.92 -17.69
CA TYR A 102 13.31 8.13 -17.49
C TYR A 102 13.03 6.62 -17.43
N ILE A 103 11.94 6.22 -16.76
CA ILE A 103 11.50 4.83 -16.76
C ILE A 103 11.16 4.37 -18.16
N GLY A 104 10.46 5.20 -18.95
CA GLY A 104 10.03 4.91 -20.31
C GLY A 104 11.18 4.70 -21.32
N ILE A 105 12.38 5.23 -21.04
CA ILE A 105 13.57 4.99 -21.89
C ILE A 105 13.96 3.50 -21.90
N HIS A 106 13.78 2.81 -20.78
CA HIS A 106 14.20 1.41 -20.62
C HIS A 106 13.05 0.43 -20.78
N SER A 107 11.82 0.80 -20.35
CA SER A 107 10.72 -0.13 -20.16
C SER A 107 9.56 -0.02 -21.14
N GLN A 108 9.64 0.86 -22.15
CA GLN A 108 8.50 1.15 -23.05
C GLN A 108 7.16 1.36 -22.32
N ASN A 109 7.20 1.80 -21.05
CA ASN A 109 6.06 2.01 -20.15
C ASN A 109 5.26 0.74 -19.76
N GLU A 110 5.86 -0.43 -19.77
CA GLU A 110 5.22 -1.71 -19.43
C GLU A 110 4.92 -1.88 -17.93
N GLY A 111 4.16 -0.95 -17.34
CA GLY A 111 3.66 -1.07 -15.99
C GLY A 111 4.63 -0.67 -14.88
N PHE A 112 5.82 -0.19 -15.22
CA PHE A 112 6.75 0.43 -14.27
C PHE A 112 6.49 1.93 -14.24
N LEU A 113 5.92 2.42 -13.15
CA LEU A 113 5.52 3.81 -13.02
C LEU A 113 6.00 4.37 -11.68
N PRO A 114 6.34 5.67 -11.62
CA PRO A 114 6.59 6.29 -10.33
C PRO A 114 5.29 6.39 -9.53
N ILE A 115 5.42 6.34 -8.23
CA ILE A 115 4.38 6.63 -7.25
C ILE A 115 4.88 7.81 -6.43
N ILE A 116 4.03 8.78 -6.20
CA ILE A 116 4.32 9.90 -5.33
C ILE A 116 3.28 9.96 -4.21
N GLY A 117 3.74 9.81 -2.97
CA GLY A 117 2.97 10.11 -1.79
C GLY A 117 3.37 11.47 -1.24
N ILE A 118 2.40 12.24 -0.75
CA ILE A 118 2.58 13.64 -0.33
C ILE A 118 2.07 13.80 1.09
N TYR A 119 2.85 14.47 1.93
CA TYR A 119 2.44 14.96 3.22
C TYR A 119 2.56 16.49 3.24
N SER A 120 1.44 17.21 3.20
CA SER A 120 1.40 18.66 3.39
C SER A 120 1.79 18.98 4.82
N ILE A 121 2.72 19.92 5.01
CA ILE A 121 3.27 20.22 6.33
C ILE A 121 2.34 21.21 7.05
N PRO A 122 1.67 20.81 8.15
CA PRO A 122 0.86 21.73 8.95
C PRO A 122 1.74 22.61 9.84
N ASP A 123 1.20 23.73 10.35
CA ASP A 123 1.91 24.62 11.27
C ASP A 123 2.36 23.91 12.56
N ASP A 124 1.52 23.02 13.08
CA ASP A 124 1.83 22.11 14.21
C ASP A 124 2.24 20.74 13.66
N HIS A 125 3.41 20.67 13.06
CA HIS A 125 3.88 19.47 12.39
C HIS A 125 4.58 18.47 13.34
N PRO A 126 4.45 17.16 13.09
CA PRO A 126 5.23 16.15 13.77
C PRO A 126 6.72 16.23 13.34
N ASP A 127 7.56 15.38 13.91
CA ASP A 127 8.95 15.27 13.49
C ASP A 127 9.08 14.85 12.01
N VAL A 128 10.21 15.20 11.39
CA VAL A 128 10.45 14.98 9.95
C VAL A 128 10.38 13.50 9.56
N ALA A 129 10.79 12.60 10.45
CA ALA A 129 10.73 11.17 10.17
C ALA A 129 9.28 10.68 10.08
N THR A 130 8.40 11.17 10.94
CA THR A 130 6.97 10.92 10.89
C THR A 130 6.35 11.49 9.60
N MET A 131 6.72 12.70 9.20
CA MET A 131 6.26 13.29 7.93
C MET A 131 6.68 12.46 6.71
N CYS A 132 7.93 11.97 6.69
CA CYS A 132 8.41 11.07 5.64
C CYS A 132 7.62 9.75 5.61
N ASN A 133 7.35 9.16 6.77
CA ASN A 133 6.54 7.95 6.88
C ASN A 133 5.11 8.18 6.36
N ASN A 134 4.48 9.29 6.71
CA ASN A 134 3.14 9.64 6.26
C ASN A 134 3.08 9.86 4.74
N ALA A 135 4.07 10.53 4.16
CA ALA A 135 4.20 10.64 2.71
C ALA A 135 4.35 9.26 2.06
N GLN A 136 5.15 8.36 2.65
CA GLN A 136 5.34 7.01 2.14
C GLN A 136 4.05 6.18 2.25
N LEU A 137 3.28 6.32 3.32
CA LEU A 137 1.99 5.66 3.48
C LEU A 137 1.00 6.09 2.39
N ALA A 138 0.92 7.40 2.09
CA ALA A 138 0.08 7.91 1.01
C ALA A 138 0.45 7.32 -0.36
N GLY A 139 1.74 7.14 -0.64
CA GLY A 139 2.20 6.46 -1.85
C GLY A 139 1.86 4.97 -1.85
N SER A 140 1.97 4.31 -0.70
CA SER A 140 1.69 2.88 -0.56
C SER A 140 0.21 2.55 -0.75
N ASP A 141 -0.69 3.42 -0.31
CA ASP A 141 -2.14 3.29 -0.45
C ASP A 141 -2.60 3.14 -1.91
N ILE A 142 -1.86 3.73 -2.84
CA ILE A 142 -2.18 3.70 -4.27
C ILE A 142 -1.37 2.69 -5.09
N LYS A 143 -0.54 1.85 -4.48
CA LYS A 143 0.19 0.77 -5.17
C LYS A 143 -0.79 -0.18 -5.85
N GLY A 144 -0.49 -0.54 -7.11
CA GLY A 144 -1.39 -1.35 -7.95
C GLY A 144 -2.48 -0.55 -8.68
N ASN A 145 -2.74 0.69 -8.30
CA ASN A 145 -3.73 1.53 -9.00
C ASN A 145 -3.09 2.32 -10.13
N PHE A 146 -3.18 1.84 -11.37
CA PHE A 146 -2.57 2.48 -12.53
C PHE A 146 -3.21 3.85 -12.91
N ASN A 147 -4.40 4.15 -12.40
CA ASN A 147 -5.11 5.40 -12.69
C ASN A 147 -4.77 6.53 -11.69
N LYS A 148 -4.31 6.18 -10.47
CA LYS A 148 -3.94 7.14 -9.43
C LYS A 148 -2.47 6.89 -9.06
N ARG A 149 -1.60 7.86 -9.32
CA ARG A 149 -0.14 7.72 -9.15
C ARG A 149 0.46 8.75 -8.20
N ILE A 150 -0.37 9.70 -7.76
CA ILE A 150 -0.06 10.75 -6.79
C ILE A 150 -1.16 10.73 -5.74
N SER A 151 -0.81 10.71 -4.47
CA SER A 151 -1.76 10.70 -3.35
C SER A 151 -1.28 11.56 -2.21
N TYR A 152 -2.18 12.37 -1.67
CA TYR A 152 -1.97 13.09 -0.43
C TYR A 152 -2.28 12.19 0.76
N PHE A 153 -1.48 12.33 1.80
CA PHE A 153 -1.75 11.68 3.08
C PHE A 153 -2.99 12.31 3.72
N THR A 154 -3.85 11.47 4.25
CA THR A 154 -5.01 11.85 5.06
C THR A 154 -5.14 10.91 6.25
N ASP A 155 -5.82 11.36 7.31
CA ASP A 155 -6.05 10.52 8.49
C ASP A 155 -6.87 9.26 8.16
N GLU A 156 -7.66 9.29 7.09
CA GLU A 156 -8.40 8.11 6.61
C GLU A 156 -7.47 6.96 6.22
N ILE A 157 -6.27 7.26 5.69
CA ILE A 157 -5.28 6.23 5.34
C ILE A 157 -4.83 5.48 6.57
N ILE A 158 -4.48 6.19 7.68
CA ILE A 158 -4.12 5.54 8.95
C ILE A 158 -5.32 4.77 9.51
N ASN A 159 -6.49 5.39 9.57
CA ASN A 159 -7.69 4.76 10.09
C ASN A 159 -8.04 3.47 9.32
N GLN A 160 -7.80 3.44 8.01
CA GLN A 160 -8.01 2.24 7.20
C GLN A 160 -6.99 1.15 7.52
N LEU A 161 -5.70 1.51 7.64
CA LEU A 161 -4.64 0.56 8.01
C LEU A 161 -4.87 -0.04 9.40
N GLU A 162 -5.27 0.77 10.37
CA GLU A 162 -5.61 0.30 11.71
C GLU A 162 -6.79 -0.67 11.70
N LYS A 163 -7.85 -0.36 10.94
CA LYS A 163 -9.00 -1.27 10.76
C LYS A 163 -8.59 -2.60 10.12
N GLU A 164 -7.69 -2.56 9.14
CA GLU A 164 -7.17 -3.76 8.50
C GLU A 164 -6.35 -4.61 9.48
N GLN A 165 -5.47 -4.00 10.26
CA GLN A 165 -4.69 -4.70 11.28
C GLN A 165 -5.59 -5.30 12.37
N GLN A 166 -6.60 -4.54 12.82
CA GLN A 166 -7.57 -5.04 13.79
C GLN A 166 -8.38 -6.21 13.23
N LEU A 167 -8.75 -6.16 11.96
CA LEU A 167 -9.50 -7.25 11.31
C LEU A 167 -8.65 -8.52 11.18
N ILE A 168 -7.34 -8.40 10.86
CA ILE A 168 -6.41 -9.55 10.85
C ILE A 168 -6.38 -10.21 12.24
N HIS A 169 -6.21 -9.40 13.28
CA HIS A 169 -6.20 -9.90 14.64
C HIS A 169 -7.50 -10.61 14.99
N ASP A 170 -8.63 -9.95 14.73
CA ASP A 170 -9.96 -10.46 15.09
C ASP A 170 -10.28 -11.78 14.34
N VAL A 171 -9.93 -11.88 13.07
CA VAL A 171 -10.09 -13.13 12.30
C VAL A 171 -9.22 -14.24 12.86
N THR A 172 -7.96 -13.95 13.18
CA THR A 172 -7.05 -14.96 13.76
C THR A 172 -7.61 -15.52 15.06
N VAL A 173 -8.00 -14.63 15.96
CA VAL A 173 -8.64 -15.01 17.24
C VAL A 173 -9.97 -15.72 17.02
N GLY A 174 -10.77 -15.26 16.05
CA GLY A 174 -12.06 -15.87 15.71
C GLY A 174 -11.95 -17.28 15.17
N LEU A 175 -10.89 -17.60 14.40
CA LEU A 175 -10.61 -18.97 13.96
C LEU A 175 -10.24 -19.88 15.14
N GLU A 176 -9.40 -19.41 16.06
CA GLU A 176 -9.01 -20.15 17.25
C GLU A 176 -10.19 -20.41 18.20
N ASN A 177 -11.05 -19.41 18.38
CA ASN A 177 -12.22 -19.46 19.26
C ASN A 177 -13.45 -20.12 18.61
N LYS A 178 -13.36 -20.59 17.37
CA LYS A 178 -14.47 -21.21 16.62
C LYS A 178 -15.67 -20.29 16.43
N GLU A 179 -15.41 -19.02 16.16
CA GLU A 179 -16.43 -18.01 15.88
C GLU A 179 -16.99 -18.10 14.45
N PHE A 180 -16.30 -18.84 13.58
CA PHE A 180 -16.75 -19.06 12.21
C PHE A 180 -17.64 -20.29 12.11
N THR A 181 -18.67 -20.17 11.30
CA THR A 181 -19.61 -21.25 10.98
C THR A 181 -20.01 -21.13 9.51
N PHE A 182 -20.93 -21.96 9.08
CA PHE A 182 -21.51 -21.87 7.72
C PHE A 182 -23.03 -21.95 7.76
N TYR A 183 -23.66 -21.30 6.79
CA TYR A 183 -25.07 -21.47 6.50
C TYR A 183 -25.23 -22.21 5.18
N LEU A 184 -26.29 -22.99 5.07
CA LEU A 184 -26.58 -23.76 3.87
C LEU A 184 -27.60 -23.03 3.02
N GLN A 185 -27.22 -22.67 1.81
CA GLN A 185 -28.13 -22.11 0.80
C GLN A 185 -28.57 -23.20 -0.15
N PRO A 186 -29.90 -23.55 -0.23
CA PRO A 186 -30.38 -24.58 -1.13
C PRO A 186 -30.28 -24.12 -2.58
N LYS A 187 -29.87 -25.05 -3.46
CA LYS A 187 -29.97 -24.94 -4.91
C LYS A 187 -31.09 -25.83 -5.38
N CYS A 188 -32.13 -25.22 -5.96
CA CYS A 188 -33.31 -25.92 -6.40
C CYS A 188 -33.31 -26.14 -7.93
N ASN A 189 -33.86 -27.24 -8.35
CA ASN A 189 -34.18 -27.46 -9.76
C ASN A 189 -35.26 -26.45 -10.18
N SER A 190 -35.05 -25.73 -11.27
CA SER A 190 -35.92 -24.64 -11.73
C SER A 190 -37.29 -25.13 -12.22
N GLU A 191 -37.42 -26.39 -12.61
CA GLU A 191 -38.68 -26.96 -13.14
C GLU A 191 -39.51 -27.60 -12.03
N THR A 192 -38.86 -28.31 -11.10
CA THR A 192 -39.54 -29.10 -10.07
C THR A 192 -39.57 -28.44 -8.70
N GLY A 193 -38.77 -27.43 -8.46
CA GLY A 193 -38.57 -26.81 -7.15
C GLY A 193 -37.83 -27.70 -6.13
N ALA A 194 -37.44 -28.92 -6.50
CA ALA A 194 -36.75 -29.84 -5.61
C ALA A 194 -35.33 -29.36 -5.28
N ILE A 195 -34.90 -29.48 -4.02
CA ILE A 195 -33.53 -29.18 -3.62
C ILE A 195 -32.61 -30.26 -4.19
N VAL A 196 -31.63 -29.86 -5.01
CA VAL A 196 -30.68 -30.76 -5.65
C VAL A 196 -29.27 -30.69 -5.02
N SER A 197 -28.93 -29.59 -4.36
CA SER A 197 -27.68 -29.41 -3.62
C SER A 197 -27.81 -28.25 -2.65
N MET A 198 -26.81 -28.09 -1.82
CA MET A 198 -26.68 -26.93 -0.91
C MET A 198 -25.28 -26.34 -1.03
N GLU A 199 -25.19 -25.03 -0.94
CA GLU A 199 -23.92 -24.30 -0.86
C GLU A 199 -23.65 -23.93 0.58
N ALA A 200 -22.46 -24.27 1.09
CA ALA A 200 -22.01 -23.87 2.41
C ALA A 200 -21.36 -22.49 2.31
N LEU A 201 -21.97 -21.51 2.91
CA LEU A 201 -21.54 -20.12 2.90
C LEU A 201 -21.03 -19.72 4.28
N SER A 202 -19.77 -19.32 4.37
CA SER A 202 -19.13 -18.91 5.62
C SER A 202 -19.90 -17.78 6.32
N ARG A 203 -19.93 -17.83 7.64
CA ARG A 203 -20.50 -16.80 8.52
C ARG A 203 -19.57 -16.58 9.70
N TRP A 204 -19.40 -15.36 10.09
CA TRP A 204 -18.66 -15.01 11.29
C TRP A 204 -19.59 -14.47 12.34
N ILE A 205 -19.63 -15.15 13.49
CA ILE A 205 -20.42 -14.76 14.66
C ILE A 205 -19.46 -14.36 15.77
N SER A 206 -19.02 -13.13 15.75
CA SER A 206 -18.06 -12.63 16.71
C SER A 206 -18.76 -12.20 18.01
N PRO A 207 -18.25 -12.59 19.19
CA PRO A 207 -18.77 -12.13 20.48
C PRO A 207 -18.70 -10.61 20.67
N VAL A 208 -17.75 -9.99 19.98
CA VAL A 208 -17.49 -8.54 20.10
C VAL A 208 -18.22 -7.75 19.02
N ARG A 209 -18.19 -8.24 17.76
CA ARG A 209 -18.75 -7.54 16.58
C ARG A 209 -20.19 -7.98 16.24
N GLY A 210 -20.66 -9.08 16.83
CA GLY A 210 -21.93 -9.71 16.45
C GLY A 210 -21.79 -10.45 15.11
N PHE A 211 -22.83 -10.41 14.30
CA PHE A 211 -22.82 -10.99 12.95
C PHE A 211 -22.02 -10.09 12.00
N VAL A 212 -20.91 -10.62 11.46
CA VAL A 212 -20.07 -9.94 10.47
C VAL A 212 -20.40 -10.51 9.09
N ALA A 213 -20.77 -9.63 8.16
CA ALA A 213 -21.17 -10.04 6.81
C ALA A 213 -19.96 -10.56 6.01
N PRO A 214 -20.13 -11.63 5.18
CA PRO A 214 -19.05 -12.15 4.35
C PRO A 214 -18.36 -11.11 3.47
N GLY A 215 -19.12 -10.13 2.96
CA GLY A 215 -18.58 -9.01 2.18
C GLY A 215 -17.61 -8.09 2.92
N GLU A 216 -17.58 -8.13 4.26
CA GLU A 216 -16.67 -7.33 5.06
C GLU A 216 -15.32 -8.02 5.27
N PHE A 217 -15.28 -9.35 5.40
CA PHE A 217 -14.04 -10.06 5.74
C PHE A 217 -13.46 -10.91 4.59
N ILE A 218 -14.26 -11.45 3.69
CA ILE A 218 -13.77 -12.31 2.61
C ILE A 218 -12.81 -11.57 1.67
N PRO A 219 -13.16 -10.39 1.07
CA PRO A 219 -12.26 -9.69 0.18
C PRO A 219 -10.94 -9.31 0.84
N PHE A 220 -11.01 -8.98 2.13
CA PHE A 220 -9.84 -8.67 2.93
C PHE A 220 -8.93 -9.89 3.12
N LEU A 221 -9.50 -11.07 3.44
CA LEU A 221 -8.75 -12.32 3.60
C LEU A 221 -8.13 -12.81 2.29
N GLU A 222 -8.81 -12.59 1.16
CA GLU A 222 -8.27 -12.88 -0.18
C GLU A 222 -7.03 -12.03 -0.46
N ASN A 223 -7.10 -10.72 -0.21
CA ASN A 223 -5.99 -9.79 -0.43
C ASN A 223 -4.77 -10.07 0.45
N ASN A 224 -4.99 -10.58 1.67
CA ASN A 224 -3.93 -10.88 2.63
C ASN A 224 -3.50 -12.36 2.65
N GLY A 225 -4.05 -13.20 1.76
CA GLY A 225 -3.72 -14.63 1.67
C GLY A 225 -4.21 -15.48 2.83
N MET A 226 -5.05 -14.93 3.73
CA MET A 226 -5.63 -15.64 4.88
C MET A 226 -6.86 -16.47 4.52
N ILE A 227 -7.42 -16.29 3.34
CA ILE A 227 -8.62 -16.98 2.90
C ILE A 227 -8.49 -18.50 2.99
N THR A 228 -7.30 -19.04 2.68
CA THR A 228 -7.03 -20.49 2.73
C THR A 228 -7.23 -21.06 4.14
N SER A 229 -6.90 -20.31 5.18
CA SER A 229 -7.11 -20.73 6.58
C SER A 229 -8.59 -20.81 6.91
N LEU A 230 -9.37 -19.84 6.48
CA LEU A 230 -10.83 -19.87 6.64
C LEU A 230 -11.47 -20.99 5.84
N ASP A 231 -11.08 -21.17 4.57
CA ASP A 231 -11.62 -22.25 3.72
C ASP A 231 -11.36 -23.61 4.32
N THR A 232 -10.13 -23.86 4.79
CA THR A 232 -9.78 -25.13 5.45
C THR A 232 -10.64 -25.36 6.69
N TYR A 233 -10.83 -24.32 7.51
CA TYR A 233 -11.68 -24.38 8.69
C TYR A 233 -13.15 -24.73 8.34
N ILE A 234 -13.71 -24.05 7.35
CA ILE A 234 -15.09 -24.27 6.90
C ILE A 234 -15.26 -25.66 6.27
N TRP A 235 -14.31 -26.12 5.46
CA TRP A 235 -14.34 -27.45 4.86
C TRP A 235 -14.32 -28.55 5.94
N ASP A 236 -13.48 -28.39 6.96
CA ASP A 236 -13.47 -29.36 8.08
C ASP A 236 -14.83 -29.38 8.82
N ALA A 237 -15.40 -28.21 9.10
CA ALA A 237 -16.70 -28.10 9.75
C ALA A 237 -17.83 -28.72 8.91
N VAL A 238 -17.82 -28.52 7.59
CA VAL A 238 -18.79 -29.13 6.65
C VAL A 238 -18.62 -30.66 6.61
N CYS A 239 -17.39 -31.16 6.53
CA CYS A 239 -17.10 -32.60 6.52
C CYS A 239 -17.57 -33.27 7.82
N GLN A 240 -17.31 -32.63 8.99
CA GLN A 240 -17.81 -33.14 10.27
C GLN A 240 -19.34 -33.21 10.30
N THR A 241 -20.01 -32.16 9.83
CA THR A 241 -21.48 -32.13 9.74
C THR A 241 -22.03 -33.22 8.84
N LEU A 242 -21.45 -33.45 7.65
CA LEU A 242 -21.84 -34.51 6.73
C LEU A 242 -21.59 -35.89 7.34
N SER A 243 -20.48 -36.10 8.05
CA SER A 243 -20.21 -37.33 8.76
C SER A 243 -21.27 -37.64 9.81
N TYR A 244 -21.65 -36.62 10.61
CA TYR A 244 -22.71 -36.74 11.60
C TYR A 244 -24.05 -37.18 10.96
N TRP A 245 -24.48 -36.47 9.91
CA TRP A 245 -25.73 -36.79 9.22
C TRP A 245 -25.75 -38.21 8.60
N LYS A 246 -24.60 -38.70 8.12
CA LYS A 246 -24.49 -40.04 7.56
C LYS A 246 -24.63 -41.14 8.62
N HIS A 247 -24.35 -40.88 9.87
CA HIS A 247 -24.43 -41.83 10.96
C HIS A 247 -25.81 -41.83 11.64
N ASP A 248 -26.56 -40.73 11.54
CA ASP A 248 -27.90 -40.59 12.14
C ASP A 248 -29.05 -40.92 11.20
N HIS A 249 -28.77 -41.19 9.92
CA HIS A 249 -29.72 -41.60 8.87
C HIS A 249 -29.20 -42.77 8.05
#